data_9707f1041ec31934f5a043d769a5f890
#
_entry.id   9707f1041ec31934f5a043d769a5f890
#
_cell.length_a   1.000
_cell.length_b   1.000
_cell.length_c   1.000
_cell.angle_alpha   90.00
_cell.angle_beta   90.00
_cell.angle_gamma   90.00
#
_symmetry.space_group_name_H-M   'P 1'
#
loop_
_entity.id
_entity.type
_entity.pdbx_description
1 polymer ?
#
loop_
_entity_poly.entity_id
_entity_poly.type
_entity_poly.pdbx_seq_one_letter_code
_entity_poly.pdbx_strand_id
1 'polypeptide(L)'
;MSGSKGKTSGDRREPANIPSQLSDLHCFTETDGVVTTTMMDLPGYKIEQVLGTVYGITVRSRNLGATLGMVAKSFAGGELSWFTSMLYACRNDSIARVVDECKARGGNAVICLRFDAASMGGFAQTAAYGTACRVVKMDEAVAAPPQLQA
;
A
#
# COMPACT_ATOMS: atom_id res chain seq x y z
N MET A 1 39.76 -31.91 8.20
CA MET A 1 38.87 -31.57 7.08
C MET A 1 37.79 -30.59 7.61
N SER A 2 38.05 -29.34 7.38
CA SER A 2 37.20 -28.22 7.89
C SER A 2 36.32 -27.74 6.74
N GLY A 3 34.99 -27.91 6.86
CA GLY A 3 33.99 -27.47 5.90
C GLY A 3 33.44 -26.11 6.29
N SER A 4 33.93 -25.06 5.63
CA SER A 4 33.40 -23.71 5.75
C SER A 4 32.05 -23.61 5.04
N LYS A 5 30.96 -23.35 5.79
CA LYS A 5 29.66 -22.98 5.24
C LYS A 5 29.64 -21.46 4.93
N GLY A 6 29.73 -21.14 3.64
CA GLY A 6 29.50 -19.77 3.16
C GLY A 6 28.09 -19.31 3.44
N LYS A 7 27.97 -18.25 4.19
CA LYS A 7 26.72 -17.52 4.46
C LYS A 7 26.52 -16.51 3.33
N THR A 8 25.61 -16.77 2.41
CA THR A 8 25.19 -15.80 1.41
C THR A 8 24.37 -14.71 2.12
N SER A 9 25.02 -13.57 2.33
CA SER A 9 24.40 -12.33 2.78
C SER A 9 23.58 -11.79 1.61
N GLY A 10 22.26 -11.98 1.67
CA GLY A 10 21.33 -11.29 0.77
C GLY A 10 21.37 -9.79 1.07
N ASP A 11 21.75 -9.03 0.07
CA ASP A 11 21.72 -7.56 0.04
C ASP A 11 20.27 -7.07 0.23
N ARG A 12 19.84 -6.90 1.48
CA ARG A 12 18.69 -6.10 1.82
C ARG A 12 19.14 -4.65 1.74
N ARG A 13 18.83 -3.98 0.64
CA ARG A 13 18.95 -2.53 0.55
C ARG A 13 18.05 -1.92 1.62
N GLU A 14 18.65 -1.47 2.71
CA GLU A 14 17.95 -0.64 3.67
C GLU A 14 17.42 0.62 2.94
N PRO A 15 16.13 0.95 3.07
CA PRO A 15 15.61 2.19 2.51
C PRO A 15 16.29 3.36 3.20
N ALA A 16 17.02 4.15 2.41
CA ALA A 16 17.78 5.29 2.89
C ALA A 16 16.84 6.28 3.63
N ASN A 17 17.13 6.50 4.91
CA ASN A 17 16.73 7.67 5.68
C ASN A 17 15.23 7.88 5.93
N ILE A 18 14.50 6.83 6.35
CA ILE A 18 13.19 7.00 7.00
C ILE A 18 13.46 7.41 8.45
N PRO A 19 12.87 8.52 8.95
CA PRO A 19 13.00 8.90 10.36
C PRO A 19 12.61 7.71 11.24
N SER A 20 13.39 7.42 12.28
CA SER A 20 13.21 6.26 13.16
C SER A 20 11.81 6.16 13.79
N GLN A 21 11.10 7.29 13.93
CA GLN A 21 9.72 7.36 14.40
C GLN A 21 8.68 6.86 13.38
N LEU A 22 9.03 6.79 12.09
CA LEU A 22 8.16 6.30 11.01
C LEU A 22 8.51 4.87 10.61
N SER A 23 9.68 4.35 10.97
CA SER A 23 10.10 2.98 10.62
C SER A 23 9.21 1.90 11.25
N ASP A 24 8.60 2.18 12.40
CA ASP A 24 7.73 1.24 13.11
C ASP A 24 6.26 1.28 12.62
N LEU A 25 5.91 2.24 11.76
CA LEU A 25 4.52 2.46 11.33
C LEU A 25 4.08 1.59 10.15
N HIS A 26 4.94 0.74 9.63
CA HIS A 26 4.60 -0.16 8.51
C HIS A 26 3.69 0.50 7.46
N CYS A 27 4.19 1.59 6.84
CA CYS A 27 3.45 2.34 5.81
C CYS A 27 3.42 1.63 4.44
N PHE A 28 3.83 0.38 4.39
CA PHE A 28 3.86 -0.48 3.23
C PHE A 28 3.11 -1.79 3.51
N THR A 29 2.33 -2.24 2.54
CA THR A 29 1.61 -3.52 2.58
C THR A 29 2.15 -4.44 1.52
N GLU A 30 2.47 -5.68 1.90
CA GLU A 30 2.79 -6.74 0.95
C GLU A 30 1.56 -7.03 0.08
N THR A 31 1.74 -7.05 -1.23
CA THR A 31 0.67 -7.18 -2.21
C THR A 31 0.69 -8.50 -2.98
N ASP A 32 1.52 -9.47 -2.53
CA ASP A 32 1.64 -10.82 -3.11
C ASP A 32 1.81 -10.80 -4.65
N GLY A 33 2.64 -9.89 -5.15
CA GLY A 33 2.90 -9.75 -6.57
C GLY A 33 1.86 -8.97 -7.38
N VAL A 34 0.77 -8.49 -6.77
CA VAL A 34 -0.17 -7.56 -7.41
C VAL A 34 0.43 -6.17 -7.40
N VAL A 35 0.61 -5.57 -8.56
CA VAL A 35 1.10 -4.19 -8.67
C VAL A 35 -0.01 -3.22 -8.29
N THR A 36 0.22 -2.36 -7.30
CA THR A 36 -0.72 -1.31 -6.92
C THR A 36 -0.13 0.06 -7.23
N THR A 37 -0.89 0.92 -7.89
CA THR A 37 -0.43 2.28 -8.25
C THR A 37 -1.56 3.30 -8.21
N THR A 38 -1.21 4.54 -7.88
CA THR A 38 -2.13 5.68 -7.98
C THR A 38 -2.19 6.28 -9.39
N MET A 39 -1.33 5.82 -10.29
CA MET A 39 -1.31 6.24 -11.69
C MET A 39 -2.49 5.66 -12.45
N MET A 40 -2.87 6.32 -13.55
CA MET A 40 -3.91 5.84 -14.48
C MET A 40 -3.39 4.79 -15.44
N ASP A 41 -2.07 4.69 -15.57
CA ASP A 41 -1.37 3.76 -16.44
C ASP A 41 -0.21 3.12 -15.70
N LEU A 42 0.32 2.02 -16.20
CA LEU A 42 1.42 1.28 -15.61
C LEU A 42 2.60 1.24 -16.61
N PRO A 43 3.57 2.16 -16.50
CA PRO A 43 4.72 2.19 -17.40
C PRO A 43 5.47 0.86 -17.46
N GLY A 44 5.83 0.40 -18.66
CA GLY A 44 6.49 -0.88 -18.87
C GLY A 44 5.55 -2.10 -18.87
N TYR A 45 4.24 -1.88 -18.76
CA TYR A 45 3.23 -2.92 -18.83
C TYR A 45 2.14 -2.55 -19.83
N LYS A 46 1.53 -3.56 -20.44
CA LYS A 46 0.36 -3.43 -21.28
C LYS A 46 -0.85 -3.98 -20.52
N ILE A 47 -1.93 -3.21 -20.46
CA ILE A 47 -3.22 -3.67 -19.93
C ILE A 47 -3.85 -4.57 -20.98
N GLU A 48 -4.01 -5.86 -20.67
CA GLU A 48 -4.69 -6.82 -21.55
C GLU A 48 -6.20 -6.85 -21.28
N GLN A 49 -6.59 -6.70 -20.01
CA GLN A 49 -7.98 -6.79 -19.60
C GLN A 49 -8.25 -5.90 -18.40
N VAL A 50 -9.34 -5.14 -18.47
CA VAL A 50 -9.91 -4.41 -17.35
C VAL A 50 -10.94 -5.30 -16.66
N LEU A 51 -10.77 -5.56 -15.36
CA LEU A 51 -11.63 -6.45 -14.58
C LEU A 51 -12.67 -5.69 -13.74
N GLY A 52 -12.62 -4.36 -13.76
CA GLY A 52 -13.57 -3.49 -13.10
C GLY A 52 -13.09 -2.96 -11.76
N THR A 53 -13.97 -2.23 -11.10
CA THR A 53 -13.67 -1.58 -9.82
C THR A 53 -13.59 -2.60 -8.69
N VAL A 54 -12.55 -2.47 -7.87
CA VAL A 54 -12.35 -3.21 -6.62
C VAL A 54 -12.23 -2.23 -5.47
N TYR A 55 -12.71 -2.62 -4.30
CA TYR A 55 -12.63 -1.79 -3.10
C TYR A 55 -12.49 -2.65 -1.84
N GLY A 56 -11.86 -2.08 -0.81
CA GLY A 56 -11.72 -2.67 0.50
C GLY A 56 -11.98 -1.63 1.58
N ILE A 57 -12.83 -1.95 2.56
CA ILE A 57 -13.22 -1.05 3.65
C ILE A 57 -12.78 -1.64 4.96
N THR A 58 -12.13 -0.83 5.79
CA THR A 58 -11.75 -1.17 7.16
C THR A 58 -12.38 -0.16 8.12
N VAL A 59 -13.03 -0.67 9.15
CA VAL A 59 -13.62 0.14 10.22
C VAL A 59 -13.01 -0.31 11.55
N ARG A 60 -12.48 0.65 12.32
CA ARG A 60 -11.96 0.38 13.67
C ARG A 60 -12.61 1.34 14.68
N SER A 61 -13.00 0.80 15.82
CA SER A 61 -13.50 1.61 16.92
C SER A 61 -12.36 2.35 17.60
N ARG A 62 -12.59 3.62 17.92
CA ARG A 62 -11.74 4.40 18.81
C ARG A 62 -12.13 4.00 20.23
N ASN A 63 -11.24 3.33 20.97
CA ASN A 63 -11.51 2.98 22.37
C ASN A 63 -11.75 4.25 23.20
N LEU A 64 -12.98 4.43 23.68
CA LEU A 64 -13.41 5.59 24.47
C LEU A 64 -12.55 5.82 25.75
N GLY A 65 -12.01 4.74 26.34
CA GLY A 65 -11.10 4.84 27.46
C GLY A 65 -9.76 5.52 27.13
N ALA A 66 -9.27 5.35 25.90
CA ALA A 66 -8.08 6.05 25.40
C ALA A 66 -8.38 7.53 25.06
N THR A 67 -9.64 7.89 24.81
CA THR A 67 -10.04 9.26 24.46
C THR A 67 -9.84 10.24 25.64
N LEU A 68 -10.05 9.80 26.89
CA LEU A 68 -9.79 10.64 28.06
C LEU A 68 -8.30 10.97 28.24
N GLY A 69 -7.41 9.99 27.98
CA GLY A 69 -5.96 10.22 27.97
C GLY A 69 -5.49 11.10 26.82
N MET A 70 -6.20 11.09 25.69
CA MET A 70 -5.92 11.92 24.51
C MET A 70 -6.22 13.39 24.73
N VAL A 71 -7.34 13.71 25.39
CA VAL A 71 -7.70 15.09 25.70
C VAL A 71 -6.59 15.74 26.52
N ALA A 72 -6.03 15.02 27.50
CA ALA A 72 -4.91 15.51 28.30
C ALA A 72 -3.62 15.71 27.48
N LYS A 73 -3.33 14.83 26.51
CA LYS A 73 -2.17 14.96 25.60
C LYS A 73 -2.36 16.01 24.51
N SER A 74 -3.57 16.23 24.03
CA SER A 74 -3.88 17.29 23.06
C SER A 74 -3.58 18.70 23.60
N PHE A 75 -3.75 18.90 24.89
CA PHE A 75 -3.35 20.16 25.55
C PHE A 75 -1.82 20.35 25.59
N ALA A 76 -1.03 19.28 25.45
CA ALA A 76 0.43 19.32 25.44
C ALA A 76 1.04 19.41 24.02
N GLY A 77 0.22 19.44 22.94
CA GLY A 77 0.68 19.65 21.56
C GLY A 77 1.49 18.50 20.94
N GLY A 78 1.32 17.25 21.41
CA GLY A 78 2.03 16.08 20.89
C GLY A 78 1.25 15.29 19.84
N GLU A 79 1.96 14.61 18.93
CA GLU A 79 1.36 13.66 17.99
C GLU A 79 0.72 12.49 18.75
N LEU A 80 -0.47 12.08 18.32
CA LEU A 80 -1.19 10.92 18.86
C LEU A 80 -0.68 9.63 18.19
N SER A 81 0.54 9.21 18.54
CA SER A 81 1.25 8.10 17.88
C SER A 81 0.43 6.81 17.76
N TRP A 82 -0.33 6.44 18.80
CA TRP A 82 -1.19 5.25 18.75
C TRP A 82 -2.35 5.41 17.74
N PHE A 83 -2.91 6.62 17.61
CA PHE A 83 -3.98 6.90 16.65
C PHE A 83 -3.44 6.90 15.22
N THR A 84 -2.27 7.49 15.03
CA THR A 84 -1.54 7.44 13.76
C THR A 84 -1.25 6.00 13.35
N SER A 85 -0.72 5.18 14.26
CA SER A 85 -0.46 3.74 14.00
C SER A 85 -1.74 2.99 13.63
N MET A 86 -2.86 3.27 14.30
CA MET A 86 -4.16 2.69 13.99
C MET A 86 -4.62 3.07 12.57
N LEU A 87 -4.42 4.32 12.15
CA LEU A 87 -4.79 4.78 10.80
C LEU A 87 -3.93 4.12 9.73
N TYR A 88 -2.63 3.94 9.95
CA TYR A 88 -1.77 3.17 9.04
C TYR A 88 -2.24 1.73 8.91
N ALA A 89 -2.53 1.06 10.03
CA ALA A 89 -3.06 -0.29 10.02
C ALA A 89 -4.39 -0.38 9.26
N CYS A 90 -5.31 0.57 9.43
CA CYS A 90 -6.56 0.62 8.67
C CYS A 90 -6.32 0.75 7.17
N ARG A 91 -5.36 1.57 6.74
CA ARG A 91 -5.02 1.72 5.33
C ARG A 91 -4.42 0.45 4.76
N ASN A 92 -3.48 -0.16 5.47
CA ASN A 92 -2.84 -1.41 5.05
C ASN A 92 -3.88 -2.54 4.91
N ASP A 93 -4.79 -2.69 5.88
CA ASP A 93 -5.89 -3.66 5.81
C ASP A 93 -6.82 -3.40 4.61
N SER A 94 -7.09 -2.13 4.30
CA SER A 94 -7.93 -1.77 3.15
C SER A 94 -7.25 -2.10 1.83
N ILE A 95 -5.95 -1.89 1.70
CA ILE A 95 -5.17 -2.32 0.52
C ILE A 95 -5.19 -3.84 0.40
N ALA A 96 -4.95 -4.58 1.48
CA ALA A 96 -4.95 -6.04 1.46
C ALA A 96 -6.26 -6.58 0.90
N ARG A 97 -7.41 -6.03 1.32
CA ARG A 97 -8.74 -6.40 0.80
C ARG A 97 -8.92 -6.09 -0.69
N VAL A 98 -8.40 -4.95 -1.16
CA VAL A 98 -8.41 -4.60 -2.59
C VAL A 98 -7.56 -5.59 -3.40
N VAL A 99 -6.39 -5.97 -2.88
CA VAL A 99 -5.50 -6.96 -3.50
C VAL A 99 -6.17 -8.32 -3.57
N ASP A 100 -6.79 -8.78 -2.48
CA ASP A 100 -7.50 -10.06 -2.43
C ASP A 100 -8.65 -10.09 -3.46
N GLU A 101 -9.42 -9.01 -3.56
CA GLU A 101 -10.50 -8.91 -4.54
C GLU A 101 -9.98 -8.88 -5.98
N CYS A 102 -8.86 -8.19 -6.22
CA CYS A 102 -8.18 -8.20 -7.53
C CYS A 102 -7.74 -9.61 -7.93
N LYS A 103 -7.12 -10.34 -7.00
CA LYS A 103 -6.68 -11.73 -7.20
C LYS A 103 -7.87 -12.66 -7.46
N ALA A 104 -8.94 -12.53 -6.69
CA ALA A 104 -10.15 -13.32 -6.86
C ALA A 104 -10.77 -13.17 -8.25
N ARG A 105 -10.60 -12.01 -8.88
CA ARG A 105 -11.03 -11.73 -10.27
C ARG A 105 -9.99 -12.13 -11.33
N GLY A 106 -8.86 -12.69 -10.93
CA GLY A 106 -7.77 -13.08 -11.84
C GLY A 106 -6.90 -11.92 -12.32
N GLY A 107 -6.91 -10.79 -11.59
CA GLY A 107 -6.06 -9.64 -11.85
C GLY A 107 -4.68 -9.76 -11.20
N ASN A 108 -3.74 -8.97 -11.71
CA ASN A 108 -2.39 -8.85 -11.19
C ASN A 108 -1.93 -7.38 -11.06
N ALA A 109 -2.85 -6.43 -11.28
CA ALA A 109 -2.60 -5.02 -11.06
C ALA A 109 -3.86 -4.28 -10.63
N VAL A 110 -3.67 -3.26 -9.78
CA VAL A 110 -4.71 -2.28 -9.42
C VAL A 110 -4.17 -0.90 -9.75
N ILE A 111 -4.80 -0.24 -10.71
CA ILE A 111 -4.48 1.12 -11.13
C ILE A 111 -5.47 2.12 -10.55
N CYS A 112 -5.11 3.40 -10.56
CA CYS A 112 -5.93 4.48 -9.99
C CYS A 112 -6.31 4.25 -8.51
N LEU A 113 -5.42 3.62 -7.73
CA LEU A 113 -5.70 3.38 -6.31
C LEU A 113 -5.93 4.70 -5.58
N ARG A 114 -7.01 4.78 -4.82
CA ARG A 114 -7.40 5.93 -4.01
C ARG A 114 -7.84 5.48 -2.63
N PHE A 115 -7.84 6.43 -1.70
CA PHE A 115 -8.34 6.22 -0.35
C PHE A 115 -9.37 7.27 0.00
N ASP A 116 -10.42 6.84 0.67
CA ASP A 116 -11.33 7.69 1.40
C ASP A 116 -11.21 7.39 2.89
N ALA A 117 -11.25 8.41 3.71
CA ALA A 117 -11.24 8.28 5.15
C ALA A 117 -12.40 9.08 5.75
N ALA A 118 -13.14 8.43 6.64
CA ALA A 118 -14.20 9.05 7.39
C ALA A 118 -14.04 8.78 8.88
N SER A 119 -14.47 9.73 9.69
CA SER A 119 -14.52 9.58 11.15
C SER A 119 -15.92 9.93 11.62
N MET A 120 -16.60 8.98 12.25
CA MET A 120 -17.95 9.16 12.80
C MET A 120 -18.00 8.65 14.23
N GLY A 121 -18.38 9.51 15.17
CA GLY A 121 -18.84 9.14 16.50
C GLY A 121 -17.99 8.15 17.30
N GLY A 122 -16.69 8.09 17.12
CA GLY A 122 -15.81 7.12 17.80
C GLY A 122 -15.34 5.97 16.93
N PHE A 123 -15.69 5.97 15.64
CA PHE A 123 -15.19 5.01 14.66
C PHE A 123 -14.32 5.73 13.62
N ALA A 124 -13.24 5.09 13.18
CA ALA A 124 -12.47 5.50 12.01
C ALA A 124 -12.70 4.48 10.90
N GLN A 125 -13.05 4.96 9.72
CA GLN A 125 -13.22 4.17 8.52
C GLN A 125 -12.17 4.58 7.50
N THR A 126 -11.58 3.60 6.85
CA THR A 126 -10.75 3.81 5.65
C THR A 126 -11.23 2.89 4.55
N ALA A 127 -11.48 3.43 3.38
CA ALA A 127 -11.77 2.69 2.18
C ALA A 127 -10.63 2.89 1.19
N ALA A 128 -10.16 1.80 0.59
CA ALA A 128 -9.28 1.81 -0.57
C ALA A 128 -10.08 1.33 -1.78
N TYR A 129 -9.87 1.93 -2.95
CA TYR A 129 -10.52 1.50 -4.18
C TYR A 129 -9.66 1.80 -5.40
N GLY A 130 -9.88 1.06 -6.47
CA GLY A 130 -9.16 1.22 -7.73
C GLY A 130 -9.75 0.33 -8.81
N THR A 131 -9.05 0.24 -9.93
CA THR A 131 -9.44 -0.61 -11.06
C THR A 131 -8.51 -1.82 -11.14
N ALA A 132 -9.06 -3.00 -10.97
CA ALA A 132 -8.35 -4.26 -11.16
C ALA A 132 -8.14 -4.53 -12.65
N CYS A 133 -6.95 -4.93 -13.01
CA CYS A 133 -6.53 -5.22 -14.37
C CYS A 133 -5.69 -6.49 -14.44
N ARG A 134 -5.70 -7.12 -15.63
CA ARG A 134 -4.65 -8.04 -16.03
C ARG A 134 -3.67 -7.30 -16.90
N VAL A 135 -2.40 -7.30 -16.50
CA VAL A 135 -1.32 -6.62 -17.21
C VAL A 135 -0.22 -7.62 -17.55
N VAL A 136 0.49 -7.37 -18.64
CA VAL A 136 1.69 -8.10 -19.05
C VAL A 136 2.85 -7.13 -19.18
N LYS A 137 4.05 -7.57 -18.80
CA LYS A 137 5.26 -6.78 -18.97
C LYS A 137 5.55 -6.63 -20.46
N MET A 138 5.82 -5.40 -20.89
CA MET A 138 6.28 -5.15 -22.26
C MET A 138 7.77 -5.48 -22.38
N ASP A 139 8.18 -6.13 -23.48
CA ASP A 139 9.58 -6.31 -23.81
C ASP A 139 10.22 -4.95 -24.11
N GLU A 140 11.46 -4.74 -23.68
CA GLU A 140 12.18 -3.47 -23.84
C GLU A 140 12.30 -3.03 -25.32
N ALA A 141 12.23 -3.96 -26.27
CA ALA A 141 12.29 -3.68 -27.72
C ALA A 141 11.07 -2.89 -28.24
N VAL A 142 9.93 -2.94 -27.53
CA VAL A 142 8.69 -2.24 -27.93
C VAL A 142 8.56 -0.87 -27.26
N ALA A 143 9.34 -0.63 -26.20
CA ALA A 143 9.30 0.60 -25.42
C ALA A 143 10.17 1.74 -26.00
N ALA A 144 10.96 1.48 -27.05
CA ALA A 144 11.75 2.52 -27.71
C ALA A 144 10.84 3.51 -28.45
N PRO A 145 10.92 4.82 -28.19
CA PRO A 145 10.15 5.81 -28.93
C PRO A 145 10.56 5.75 -30.42
N PRO A 146 9.62 5.98 -31.35
CA PRO A 146 9.94 6.02 -32.79
C PRO A 146 11.01 7.07 -33.01
N GLN A 147 12.14 6.66 -33.58
CA GLN A 147 13.20 7.58 -33.96
C GLN A 147 12.67 8.43 -35.10
N LEU A 148 12.51 9.73 -34.85
CA LEU A 148 12.26 10.71 -35.91
C LEU A 148 13.44 10.65 -36.87
N GLN A 149 13.25 10.06 -38.03
CA GLN A 149 14.18 10.16 -39.11
C GLN A 149 14.13 11.60 -39.63
N ALA A 150 15.25 12.31 -39.47
CA ALA A 150 15.45 13.66 -40.01
C ALA A 150 15.65 13.59 -41.54
#